data_f3661890b7813a25384150d248b5b9a6
#
_entry.id   f3661890b7813a25384150d248b5b9a6
#
_cell.length_a   1.000
_cell.length_b   1.000
_cell.length_c   1.000
_cell.angle_alpha   90.00
_cell.angle_beta   90.00
_cell.angle_gamma   90.00
#
_symmetry.space_group_name_H-M   'P 1'
#
loop_
_entity.id
_entity.type
_entity.pdbx_description
1 polymer ?
#
loop_
_entity_poly.entity_id
_entity_poly.type
_entity_poly.pdbx_seq_one_letter_code
_entity_poly.pdbx_strand_id
1 'polypeptide(L)'
;MATEIVITGAGIVSSIGNDQESVLRALVSGTSGIGTMRHLASKHRELPVGEVSLTNDEMKQQLGIPSSQLVSRTALMAMIAVNQALNAAHITKETIQGGNLPARQTAPGF
;
A
#
# COMPACT_ATOMS: atom_id res chain seq x y z
N MET A 1 -15.18 -25.31 -19.66
CA MET A 1 -14.45 -25.17 -18.39
C MET A 1 -14.54 -23.75 -17.88
N ALA A 2 -15.00 -23.60 -16.67
CA ALA A 2 -15.08 -22.28 -16.06
C ALA A 2 -13.66 -21.76 -15.76
N THR A 3 -13.40 -20.50 -16.10
CA THR A 3 -12.18 -19.80 -15.72
C THR A 3 -12.40 -19.18 -14.35
N GLU A 4 -11.52 -19.51 -13.41
CA GLU A 4 -11.55 -18.90 -12.09
C GLU A 4 -10.53 -17.77 -12.02
N ILE A 5 -10.97 -16.63 -11.49
CA ILE A 5 -10.11 -15.50 -11.21
C ILE A 5 -9.99 -15.37 -9.71
N VAL A 6 -8.78 -15.40 -9.20
CA VAL A 6 -8.53 -15.34 -7.76
C VAL A 6 -7.55 -14.21 -7.43
N ILE A 7 -7.64 -13.71 -6.21
CA ILE A 7 -6.69 -12.73 -5.68
C ILE A 7 -5.54 -13.49 -5.03
N THR A 8 -4.33 -13.28 -5.51
CA THR A 8 -3.13 -13.97 -5.01
C THR A 8 -2.30 -13.14 -4.06
N GLY A 9 -2.56 -11.85 -3.99
CA GLY A 9 -1.89 -10.95 -3.07
C GLY A 9 -2.65 -9.64 -2.97
N ALA A 10 -2.51 -8.98 -1.84
CA ALA A 10 -3.12 -7.68 -1.60
C ALA A 10 -2.19 -6.82 -0.74
N GLY A 11 -2.32 -5.52 -0.90
CA GLY A 11 -1.58 -4.55 -0.11
C GLY A 11 -2.50 -3.42 0.31
N ILE A 12 -2.21 -2.84 1.46
CA ILE A 12 -3.02 -1.76 1.99
C ILE A 12 -2.16 -0.77 2.78
N VAL A 13 -2.46 0.51 2.60
CA VAL A 13 -1.92 1.60 3.41
C VAL A 13 -3.11 2.46 3.80
N SER A 14 -3.33 2.63 5.09
CA SER A 14 -4.50 3.35 5.59
C SER A 14 -4.19 4.07 6.90
N SER A 15 -5.17 4.80 7.42
CA SER A 15 -5.03 5.52 8.69
C SER A 15 -4.97 4.58 9.91
N ILE A 16 -5.34 3.32 9.76
CA ILE A 16 -5.34 2.35 10.85
C ILE A 16 -4.24 1.29 10.73
N GLY A 17 -3.46 1.34 9.66
CA GLY A 17 -2.33 0.43 9.50
C GLY A 17 -1.71 0.54 8.13
N ASN A 18 -0.46 0.09 8.02
CA ASN A 18 0.33 0.22 6.81
C ASN A 18 0.56 -1.13 6.12
N ASP A 19 -0.08 -2.17 6.59
CA ASP A 19 -0.11 -3.50 5.99
C ASP A 19 -1.36 -4.25 6.43
N GLN A 20 -1.59 -5.42 5.86
CA GLN A 20 -2.79 -6.22 6.16
C GLN A 20 -2.87 -6.64 7.62
N GLU A 21 -1.75 -7.03 8.21
CA GLU A 21 -1.71 -7.48 9.59
C GLU A 21 -2.07 -6.37 10.56
N SER A 22 -1.49 -5.19 10.38
CA SER A 22 -1.78 -4.02 11.22
C SER A 22 -3.24 -3.58 11.09
N VAL A 23 -3.78 -3.57 9.87
CA VAL A 23 -5.18 -3.21 9.62
C VAL A 23 -6.11 -4.22 10.27
N LEU A 24 -5.83 -5.51 10.15
CA LEU A 24 -6.64 -6.55 10.78
C LEU A 24 -6.65 -6.40 12.30
N ARG A 25 -5.49 -6.17 12.91
CA ARG A 25 -5.40 -5.94 14.35
C ARG A 25 -6.22 -4.73 14.79
N ALA A 26 -6.14 -3.65 14.02
CA ALA A 26 -6.91 -2.44 14.31
C ALA A 26 -8.42 -2.67 14.22
N LEU A 27 -8.86 -3.40 13.22
CA LEU A 27 -10.28 -3.74 13.04
C LEU A 27 -10.80 -4.63 14.17
N VAL A 28 -10.03 -5.63 14.58
CA VAL A 28 -10.40 -6.53 15.67
C VAL A 28 -10.47 -5.78 17.01
N SER A 29 -9.52 -4.88 17.26
CA SER A 29 -9.47 -4.11 18.51
C SER A 29 -10.37 -2.88 18.53
N GLY A 30 -10.95 -2.52 17.38
CA GLY A 30 -11.78 -1.31 17.26
C GLY A 30 -10.99 -0.01 17.31
N THR A 31 -9.72 -0.04 16.93
CA THR A 31 -8.85 1.14 16.91
C THR A 31 -9.27 2.11 15.81
N SER A 32 -9.43 3.40 16.15
CA SER A 32 -9.72 4.44 15.18
C SER A 32 -8.44 5.10 14.67
N GLY A 33 -8.40 5.38 13.39
CA GLY A 33 -7.33 6.17 12.77
C GLY A 33 -7.67 7.65 12.64
N ILE A 34 -8.81 8.07 13.17
CA ILE A 34 -9.25 9.46 13.10
C ILE A 34 -8.57 10.26 14.22
N GLY A 35 -8.02 11.39 13.88
CA GLY A 35 -7.32 12.25 14.84
C GLY A 35 -7.00 13.61 14.28
N THR A 36 -6.07 14.32 14.93
CA THR A 36 -5.64 15.64 14.49
C THR A 36 -4.68 15.54 13.30
N MET A 37 -4.66 16.58 12.49
CA MET A 37 -3.74 16.66 11.34
C MET A 37 -2.29 16.71 11.82
N ARG A 38 -1.46 15.84 11.25
CA ARG A 38 -0.01 15.81 11.50
C ARG A 38 0.79 16.08 10.23
N HIS A 39 0.31 15.56 9.10
CA HIS A 39 1.01 15.61 7.83
C HIS A 39 0.33 16.55 6.84
N LEU A 40 -0.99 16.69 6.93
CA LEU A 40 -1.74 17.58 6.06
C LEU A 40 -1.54 19.04 6.48
N ALA A 41 -1.09 19.87 5.54
CA ALA A 41 -0.97 21.31 5.75
C ALA A 41 -2.31 21.97 5.38
N SER A 42 -3.10 22.29 6.39
CA SER A 42 -4.40 22.92 6.19
C SER A 42 -4.63 24.01 7.24
N LYS A 43 -5.39 25.03 6.86
CA LYS A 43 -5.84 26.07 7.80
C LYS A 43 -6.91 25.56 8.76
N HIS A 44 -7.60 24.49 8.39
CA HIS A 44 -8.69 23.91 9.17
C HIS A 44 -8.21 22.77 10.06
N ARG A 45 -7.28 23.08 10.93
CA ARG A 45 -6.63 22.06 11.81
C ARG A 45 -7.57 21.53 12.89
N GLU A 46 -8.69 22.13 13.09
CA GLU A 46 -9.73 21.70 14.01
C GLU A 46 -10.51 20.49 13.50
N LEU A 47 -10.43 20.20 12.20
CA LEU A 47 -11.16 19.09 11.62
C LEU A 47 -10.44 17.76 11.89
N PRO A 48 -11.17 16.72 12.32
CA PRO A 48 -10.57 15.39 12.44
C PRO A 48 -10.33 14.79 11.07
N VAL A 49 -9.22 14.07 10.93
CA VAL A 49 -8.82 13.42 9.68
C VAL A 49 -8.28 12.01 9.94
N GLY A 50 -8.33 11.17 8.93
CA GLY A 50 -7.70 9.86 8.96
C GLY A 50 -6.46 9.88 8.08
N GLU A 51 -5.31 10.16 8.66
CA GLU A 51 -4.05 10.24 7.92
C GLU A 51 -3.27 8.94 8.01
N VAL A 52 -2.59 8.59 6.91
CA VAL A 52 -1.56 7.54 6.93
C VAL A 52 -0.40 8.03 7.81
N SER A 53 0.05 7.18 8.72
CA SER A 53 1.07 7.55 9.72
C SER A 53 2.47 7.76 9.14
N LEU A 54 2.75 7.17 7.99
CA LEU A 54 4.05 7.29 7.35
C LEU A 54 4.27 8.67 6.76
N THR A 55 5.45 9.24 7.00
CA THR A 55 5.86 10.47 6.33
C THR A 55 6.29 10.18 4.89
N ASN A 56 6.34 11.21 4.06
CA ASN A 56 6.83 11.06 2.69
C ASN A 56 8.26 10.51 2.65
N ASP A 57 9.13 10.98 3.55
CA ASP A 57 10.51 10.51 3.62
C ASP A 57 10.60 9.05 4.02
N GLU A 58 9.80 8.62 4.99
CA GLU A 58 9.72 7.21 5.38
C GLU A 58 9.29 6.32 4.23
N MET A 59 8.28 6.76 3.47
CA MET A 59 7.80 6.02 2.30
C MET A 59 8.85 5.95 1.20
N LYS A 60 9.55 7.06 0.94
CA LYS A 60 10.65 7.08 -0.03
C LYS A 60 11.77 6.12 0.38
N GLN A 61 12.10 6.08 1.66
CA GLN A 61 13.09 5.15 2.20
C GLN A 61 12.70 3.70 1.92
N GLN A 62 11.47 3.33 2.21
CA GLN A 62 10.97 1.97 1.95
C GLN A 62 11.01 1.60 0.48
N LEU A 63 10.79 2.57 -0.41
CA LEU A 63 10.73 2.35 -1.85
C LEU A 63 12.09 2.50 -2.54
N GLY A 64 13.12 2.91 -1.80
CA GLY A 64 14.44 3.16 -2.39
C GLY A 64 14.50 4.39 -3.27
N ILE A 65 13.62 5.37 -3.04
CA ILE A 65 13.57 6.62 -3.80
C ILE A 65 14.42 7.66 -3.09
N PRO A 66 15.31 8.39 -3.80
CA PRO A 66 16.08 9.48 -3.19
C PRO A 66 15.16 10.55 -2.61
N SER A 67 15.52 11.08 -1.45
CA SER A 67 14.72 12.11 -0.75
C SER A 67 14.56 13.39 -1.57
N SER A 68 15.52 13.67 -2.47
CA SER A 68 15.47 14.82 -3.36
C SER A 68 14.49 14.67 -4.53
N GLN A 69 14.06 13.45 -4.83
CA GLN A 69 13.13 13.20 -5.92
C GLN A 69 11.71 13.57 -5.50
N LEU A 70 11.04 14.37 -6.32
CA LEU A 70 9.67 14.79 -6.06
C LEU A 70 8.70 13.69 -6.49
N VAL A 71 7.96 13.17 -5.53
CA VAL A 71 6.90 12.19 -5.76
C VAL A 71 5.72 12.57 -4.89
N SER A 72 4.52 12.54 -5.43
CA SER A 72 3.33 12.87 -4.67
C SER A 72 3.07 11.85 -3.56
N ARG A 73 2.47 12.30 -2.47
CA ARG A 73 2.12 11.42 -1.35
C ARG A 73 1.20 10.27 -1.80
N THR A 74 0.23 10.58 -2.66
CA THR A 74 -0.68 9.56 -3.20
C THR A 74 0.08 8.48 -3.98
N ALA A 75 1.04 8.88 -4.81
CA ALA A 75 1.86 7.93 -5.56
C ALA A 75 2.71 7.06 -4.65
N LEU A 76 3.29 7.64 -3.60
CA LEU A 76 4.09 6.89 -2.61
C LEU A 76 3.24 5.83 -1.92
N MET A 77 2.05 6.18 -1.47
CA MET A 77 1.13 5.23 -0.84
C MET A 77 0.73 4.10 -1.78
N ALA A 78 0.42 4.46 -3.03
CA ALA A 78 0.06 3.48 -4.05
C ALA A 78 1.21 2.50 -4.33
N MET A 79 2.43 3.00 -4.44
CA MET A 79 3.61 2.18 -4.69
C MET A 79 3.88 1.21 -3.54
N ILE A 80 3.71 1.65 -2.30
CA ILE A 80 3.87 0.77 -1.12
C ILE A 80 2.81 -0.33 -1.15
N ALA A 81 1.56 0.02 -1.38
CA ALA A 81 0.46 -0.97 -1.44
C ALA A 81 0.68 -1.99 -2.56
N VAL A 82 1.10 -1.53 -3.74
CA VAL A 82 1.40 -2.41 -4.87
C VAL A 82 2.56 -3.34 -4.54
N ASN A 83 3.62 -2.83 -3.91
CA ASN A 83 4.75 -3.67 -3.52
C ASN A 83 4.33 -4.76 -2.52
N GLN A 84 3.47 -4.43 -1.57
CA GLN A 84 2.92 -5.42 -0.63
C GLN A 84 2.15 -6.51 -1.38
N ALA A 85 1.31 -6.11 -2.33
CA ALA A 85 0.51 -7.06 -3.12
C ALA A 85 1.40 -7.98 -3.96
N LEU A 86 2.41 -7.43 -4.61
CA LEU A 86 3.35 -8.21 -5.42
C LEU A 86 4.17 -9.18 -4.56
N ASN A 87 4.64 -8.74 -3.41
CA ASN A 87 5.37 -9.60 -2.48
C ASN A 87 4.48 -10.74 -1.96
N ALA A 88 3.25 -10.44 -1.60
CA ALA A 88 2.30 -11.44 -1.14
C ALA A 88 1.96 -12.47 -2.22
N ALA A 89 1.94 -12.05 -3.48
CA ALA A 89 1.69 -12.93 -4.62
C ALA A 89 2.96 -13.63 -5.12
N HIS A 90 4.12 -13.35 -4.52
CA HIS A 90 5.43 -13.86 -4.94
C HIS A 90 5.80 -13.49 -6.38
N ILE A 91 5.40 -12.28 -6.80
CA ILE A 91 5.74 -11.72 -8.11
C ILE A 91 6.89 -10.74 -7.92
N THR A 92 8.00 -10.95 -8.62
CA THR A 92 9.18 -10.09 -8.54
C THR A 92 9.19 -9.06 -9.67
N LYS A 93 9.99 -8.02 -9.50
CA LYS A 93 10.25 -7.04 -10.56
C LYS A 93 10.77 -7.70 -11.84
N GLU A 94 11.65 -8.66 -11.68
CA GLU A 94 12.24 -9.39 -12.79
C GLU A 94 11.19 -10.16 -13.58
N THR A 95 10.25 -10.76 -12.88
CA THR A 95 9.12 -11.47 -13.50
C THR A 95 8.28 -10.52 -14.34
N ILE A 96 8.01 -9.32 -13.84
CA ILE A 96 7.22 -8.30 -14.56
C ILE A 96 7.98 -7.79 -15.77
N GLN A 97 9.24 -7.41 -15.59
CA GLN A 97 10.08 -6.84 -16.66
C GLN A 97 10.38 -7.84 -17.76
N GLY A 98 10.53 -9.10 -17.41
CA GLY A 98 10.75 -10.17 -18.37
C GLY A 98 9.48 -10.58 -19.13
N GLY A 99 8.33 -10.04 -18.78
CA GLY A 99 7.07 -10.41 -19.38
C GLY A 99 6.69 -11.86 -19.10
N ASN A 100 7.30 -12.45 -18.13
CA ASN A 100 7.27 -13.88 -17.88
C ASN A 100 6.56 -14.18 -16.57
N LEU A 101 5.31 -13.71 -16.47
CA LEU A 101 4.48 -14.07 -15.33
C LEU A 101 4.17 -15.56 -15.40
N PRO A 102 4.53 -16.33 -14.36
CA PRO A 102 4.18 -17.74 -14.35
C PRO A 102 2.65 -17.89 -14.44
N ALA A 103 2.21 -18.65 -15.44
CA ALA A 103 0.78 -18.79 -15.73
C ALA A 103 -0.02 -19.32 -14.54
N ARG A 104 0.65 -19.91 -13.57
CA ARG A 104 0.00 -20.45 -12.37
C ARG A 104 -0.10 -19.51 -11.22
N GLN A 105 0.68 -18.44 -11.21
CA GLN A 105 0.58 -17.38 -10.19
C GLN A 105 -0.44 -16.35 -10.57
N THR A 106 -0.72 -16.26 -11.85
CA THR A 106 -1.87 -15.52 -12.33
C THR A 106 -3.01 -16.51 -12.47
N ALA A 107 -4.11 -16.27 -11.80
CA ALA A 107 -5.30 -17.08 -12.04
C ALA A 107 -5.61 -17.04 -13.54
N PRO A 108 -6.21 -18.12 -14.08
CA PRO A 108 -6.60 -18.10 -15.47
C PRO A 108 -7.43 -16.86 -15.77
N GLY A 109 -7.06 -16.10 -16.80
CA GLY A 109 -7.73 -14.87 -17.17
C GLY A 109 -6.99 -13.59 -16.78
N PHE A 110 -5.90 -13.67 -16.07
CA PHE A 110 -5.02 -12.52 -15.80
C PHE A 110 -4.02 -12.31 -16.92
#